data_ea774910688fc7612cc71263e8c21338
#
_entry.id   ea774910688fc7612cc71263e8c21338
#
_cell.length_a   1.000
_cell.length_b   1.000
_cell.length_c   1.000
_cell.angle_alpha   90.00
_cell.angle_beta   90.00
_cell.angle_gamma   90.00
#
_symmetry.space_group_name_H-M   'P 1'
#
loop_
_entity.id
_entity.type
_entity.pdbx_description
1 polymer ?
#
loop_
_entity_poly.entity_id
_entity_poly.type
_entity_poly.pdbx_seq_one_letter_code
_entity_poly.pdbx_strand_id
1 'polypeptide(L)'
;YEKIGWDSKRYGRKIIAPSIVDYLLLLKGNCIGCLTAMYDTVKVGKVFFKNMGHEDYIMWLSILKKGYQARNTDTVAALYRVGGHSISSNKLKTMLWQWSILRNEEQLPIYKATYYFIYYMVKALKKIVI
;
A
#
# COMPACT_ATOMS: atom_id res chain seq x y z
N TYR A 1 -2.30 12.22 -2.27
CA TYR A 1 -3.58 12.69 -1.73
C TYR A 1 -3.38 13.50 -0.44
N GLU A 2 -4.35 14.33 -0.12
CA GLU A 2 -4.45 15.02 1.16
C GLU A 2 -5.57 14.42 2.01
N LYS A 3 -5.43 14.50 3.33
CA LYS A 3 -6.48 14.05 4.26
C LYS A 3 -7.40 15.22 4.62
N ILE A 4 -8.70 14.94 4.70
CA ILE A 4 -9.72 15.88 5.18
C ILE A 4 -10.53 15.23 6.30
N GLY A 5 -10.97 16.03 7.26
CA GLY A 5 -11.93 15.63 8.31
C GLY A 5 -13.37 15.60 7.80
N TRP A 6 -14.29 15.23 8.67
CA TRP A 6 -15.72 15.29 8.38
C TRP A 6 -16.23 16.73 8.19
N ASP A 7 -15.56 17.70 8.82
CA ASP A 7 -15.78 19.13 8.66
C ASP A 7 -15.18 19.71 7.36
N SER A 8 -14.67 18.86 6.48
CA SER A 8 -13.99 19.20 5.23
C SER A 8 -12.71 20.02 5.38
N LYS A 9 -12.22 20.21 6.61
CA LYS A 9 -10.92 20.85 6.84
C LYS A 9 -9.78 19.90 6.50
N ARG A 10 -8.71 20.44 5.94
CA ARG A 10 -7.50 19.68 5.65
C ARG A 10 -6.83 19.22 6.94
N TYR A 11 -6.35 18.01 6.96
CA TYR A 11 -5.88 17.35 8.16
C TYR A 11 -4.54 16.65 7.92
N GLY A 12 -3.53 17.07 8.68
CA GLY A 12 -2.21 16.46 8.62
C GLY A 12 -1.41 16.76 7.35
N ARG A 13 -0.35 15.98 7.14
CA ARG A 13 0.55 16.15 5.99
C ARG A 13 0.00 15.47 4.74
N LYS A 14 0.38 15.99 3.57
CA LYS A 14 0.17 15.32 2.29
C LYS A 14 0.79 13.93 2.32
N ILE A 15 0.09 12.95 1.79
CA ILE A 15 0.62 11.61 1.55
C ILE A 15 1.11 11.55 0.11
N ILE A 16 2.42 11.50 -0.04
CA ILE A 16 3.10 11.44 -1.33
C ILE A 16 3.76 10.08 -1.46
N ALA A 17 3.48 9.38 -2.55
CA ALA A 17 4.16 8.14 -2.88
C ALA A 17 5.60 8.44 -3.36
N PRO A 18 6.55 7.49 -3.26
CA PRO A 18 7.85 7.63 -3.89
C PRO A 18 7.72 7.88 -5.39
N SER A 19 8.67 8.60 -5.99
CA SER A 19 8.66 8.95 -7.41
C SER A 19 8.58 7.72 -8.32
N ILE A 20 9.28 6.66 -7.94
CA ILE A 20 9.26 5.35 -8.62
C ILE A 20 9.07 4.26 -7.56
N VAL A 21 8.18 3.33 -7.85
CA VAL A 21 7.93 2.15 -7.01
C VAL A 21 8.08 0.90 -7.88
N ASP A 22 9.01 0.06 -7.50
CA ASP A 22 9.19 -1.28 -8.04
C ASP A 22 8.64 -2.35 -7.08
N TYR A 23 8.72 -3.59 -7.51
CA TYR A 23 8.27 -4.74 -6.71
C TYR A 23 8.99 -4.84 -5.35
N LEU A 24 10.33 -4.67 -5.34
CA LEU A 24 11.12 -4.82 -4.10
C LEU A 24 10.84 -3.71 -3.09
N LEU A 25 10.62 -2.50 -3.58
CA LEU A 25 10.21 -1.38 -2.72
C LEU A 25 8.79 -1.62 -2.16
N LEU A 26 7.90 -2.14 -2.99
CA LEU A 26 6.53 -2.40 -2.59
C LEU A 26 6.42 -3.52 -1.54
N LEU A 27 7.29 -4.55 -1.58
CA LEU A 27 7.36 -5.59 -0.55
C LEU A 27 7.62 -5.03 0.87
N LYS A 28 8.23 -3.86 0.97
CA LYS A 28 8.47 -3.15 2.24
C LYS A 28 7.20 -2.48 2.83
N GLY A 29 6.06 -2.67 2.18
CA GLY A 29 4.75 -2.17 2.57
C GLY A 29 4.11 -1.29 1.52
N ASN A 30 2.78 -1.31 1.47
CA ASN A 30 2.01 -0.57 0.49
C ASN A 30 2.27 0.94 0.57
N CYS A 31 2.72 1.51 -0.54
CA CYS A 31 2.89 2.96 -0.71
C CYS A 31 2.09 3.50 -1.91
N ILE A 32 1.30 2.65 -2.58
CA ILE A 32 0.42 3.02 -3.69
C ILE A 32 -1.01 3.11 -3.14
N GLY A 33 -1.53 4.32 -3.06
CA GLY A 33 -2.91 4.53 -2.60
C GLY A 33 -3.93 4.12 -3.66
N CYS A 34 -4.85 3.22 -3.32
CA CYS A 34 -5.88 2.74 -4.24
C CYS A 34 -6.74 3.88 -4.83
N LEU A 35 -6.97 4.93 -4.04
CA LEU A 35 -7.81 6.07 -4.41
C LEU A 35 -7.33 6.84 -5.65
N THR A 36 -6.02 6.85 -5.91
CA THR A 36 -5.40 7.68 -6.97
C THR A 36 -4.56 6.86 -7.94
N ALA A 37 -4.55 5.54 -7.78
CA ALA A 37 -3.77 4.67 -8.65
C ALA A 37 -4.56 4.29 -9.91
N MET A 38 -3.87 4.24 -11.03
CA MET A 38 -4.38 3.74 -12.29
C MET A 38 -3.29 2.95 -13.03
N TYR A 39 -3.68 2.05 -13.91
CA TYR A 39 -2.74 1.29 -14.71
C TYR A 39 -3.29 1.06 -16.12
N ASP A 40 -2.40 0.86 -17.07
CA ASP A 40 -2.72 0.59 -18.47
C ASP A 40 -3.13 -0.88 -18.64
N THR A 41 -4.42 -1.10 -18.87
CA THR A 41 -4.96 -2.46 -19.03
C THR A 41 -4.58 -3.10 -20.36
N VAL A 42 -4.16 -2.33 -21.35
CA VAL A 42 -3.67 -2.86 -22.65
C VAL A 42 -2.28 -3.50 -22.45
N LYS A 43 -1.42 -2.85 -21.68
CA LYS A 43 -0.06 -3.34 -21.42
C LYS A 43 -0.02 -4.43 -20.36
N VAL A 44 -0.77 -4.28 -19.29
CA VAL A 44 -0.70 -5.15 -18.10
C VAL A 44 -1.69 -6.33 -18.21
N GLY A 45 -2.79 -6.14 -18.94
CA GLY A 45 -3.95 -6.99 -18.89
C GLY A 45 -4.90 -6.61 -17.74
N LYS A 46 -6.09 -7.17 -17.73
CA LYS A 46 -7.03 -6.98 -16.61
C LYS A 46 -6.57 -7.76 -15.39
N VAL A 47 -6.50 -7.09 -14.25
CA VAL A 47 -6.17 -7.67 -12.95
C VAL A 47 -7.32 -7.39 -12.00
N PHE A 48 -7.77 -8.41 -11.27
CA PHE A 48 -8.91 -8.32 -10.36
C PHE A 48 -8.41 -8.37 -8.91
N PHE A 49 -9.15 -7.72 -8.02
CA PHE A 49 -8.93 -7.84 -6.59
C PHE A 49 -9.22 -9.26 -6.10
N LYS A 50 -8.39 -9.73 -5.19
CA LYS A 50 -8.68 -10.95 -4.42
C LYS A 50 -9.56 -10.57 -3.22
N ASN A 51 -10.53 -11.41 -2.87
CA ASN A 51 -11.39 -11.19 -1.70
C ASN A 51 -10.65 -11.53 -0.40
N MET A 52 -9.70 -10.67 -0.03
CA MET A 52 -8.93 -10.78 1.22
C MET A 52 -8.43 -9.40 1.65
N GLY A 53 -7.95 -9.29 2.89
CA GLY A 53 -7.44 -8.02 3.39
C GLY A 53 -6.24 -7.49 2.59
N HIS A 54 -6.19 -6.17 2.38
CA HIS A 54 -5.19 -5.49 1.54
C HIS A 54 -5.24 -5.90 0.06
N GLU A 55 -6.44 -6.05 -0.49
CA GLU A 55 -6.70 -6.48 -1.87
C GLU A 55 -5.99 -5.59 -2.92
N ASP A 56 -5.92 -4.29 -2.69
CA ASP A 56 -5.20 -3.33 -3.53
C ASP A 56 -3.69 -3.60 -3.52
N TYR A 57 -3.14 -3.86 -2.36
CA TYR A 57 -1.71 -4.14 -2.20
C TYR A 57 -1.30 -5.42 -2.95
N ILE A 58 -2.09 -6.48 -2.83
CA ILE A 58 -1.86 -7.75 -3.54
C ILE A 58 -1.92 -7.53 -5.05
N MET A 59 -2.89 -6.76 -5.52
CA MET A 59 -3.01 -6.43 -6.94
C MET A 59 -1.77 -5.67 -7.44
N TRP A 60 -1.31 -4.65 -6.72
CA TRP A 60 -0.11 -3.90 -7.11
C TRP A 60 1.15 -4.78 -7.10
N LEU A 61 1.32 -5.66 -6.11
CA LEU A 61 2.43 -6.62 -6.08
C LEU A 61 2.40 -7.51 -7.31
N SER A 62 1.23 -8.04 -7.69
CA SER A 62 1.10 -8.91 -8.86
C SER A 62 1.46 -8.22 -10.18
N ILE A 63 1.17 -6.93 -10.30
CA ILE A 63 1.53 -6.11 -11.47
C ILE A 63 3.04 -5.84 -11.49
N LEU A 64 3.59 -5.32 -10.39
CA LEU A 64 5.00 -4.94 -10.35
C LEU A 64 5.94 -6.15 -10.39
N LYS A 65 5.50 -7.33 -9.96
CA LYS A 65 6.24 -8.59 -10.08
C LYS A 65 6.52 -8.99 -11.53
N LYS A 66 5.71 -8.51 -12.48
CA LYS A 66 5.92 -8.71 -13.93
C LYS A 66 6.99 -7.79 -14.52
N GLY A 67 7.68 -6.98 -13.71
CA GLY A 67 8.72 -6.04 -14.14
C GLY A 67 8.22 -4.62 -14.40
N TYR A 68 6.95 -4.32 -14.19
CA TYR A 68 6.44 -2.95 -14.29
C TYR A 68 6.90 -2.09 -13.11
N GLN A 69 6.88 -0.78 -13.32
CA GLN A 69 7.15 0.22 -12.29
C GLN A 69 5.95 1.17 -12.19
N ALA A 70 5.56 1.54 -10.97
CA ALA A 70 4.63 2.62 -10.74
C ALA A 70 5.40 3.95 -10.63
N ARG A 71 4.85 5.01 -11.22
CA ARG A 71 5.40 6.37 -11.17
C ARG A 71 4.39 7.31 -10.53
N ASN A 72 4.89 8.16 -9.65
CA ASN A 72 4.12 9.24 -9.07
C ASN A 72 4.06 10.41 -10.05
N THR A 73 2.89 11.04 -10.16
CA THR A 73 2.69 12.24 -11.01
C THR A 73 2.96 13.55 -10.28
N ASP A 74 3.38 13.48 -9.00
CA ASP A 74 3.64 14.60 -8.10
C ASP A 74 2.46 15.57 -7.91
N THR A 75 1.26 15.13 -8.30
CA THR A 75 0.03 15.90 -8.14
C THR A 75 -0.82 15.36 -7.00
N VAL A 76 -1.56 16.26 -6.33
CA VAL A 76 -2.59 15.88 -5.36
C VAL A 76 -3.89 15.64 -6.14
N ALA A 77 -4.16 14.40 -6.49
CA ALA A 77 -5.30 14.03 -7.31
C ALA A 77 -6.58 13.71 -6.50
N ALA A 78 -6.50 13.63 -5.17
CA ALA A 78 -7.66 13.29 -4.36
C ALA A 78 -7.59 13.82 -2.93
N LEU A 79 -8.77 13.98 -2.33
CA LEU A 79 -8.97 14.26 -0.91
C LEU A 79 -9.49 12.98 -0.24
N TYR A 80 -8.76 12.48 0.76
CA TYR A 80 -9.12 11.28 1.50
C TYR A 80 -9.79 11.65 2.82
N ARG A 81 -11.08 11.35 2.95
CA ARG A 81 -11.82 11.63 4.19
C ARG A 81 -11.43 10.64 5.28
N VAL A 82 -10.91 11.17 6.39
CA VAL A 82 -10.57 10.38 7.58
C VAL A 82 -11.65 10.55 8.63
N GLY A 83 -12.08 9.46 9.24
CA GLY A 83 -13.03 9.48 10.35
C GLY A 83 -13.55 8.08 10.65
N GLY A 84 -14.08 7.91 11.86
CA GLY A 84 -14.78 6.70 12.30
C GLY A 84 -13.97 5.40 12.24
N HIS A 85 -14.68 4.33 12.00
CA HIS A 85 -14.13 2.97 11.96
C HIS A 85 -13.62 2.65 10.56
N SER A 86 -12.29 2.70 10.35
CA SER A 86 -11.70 2.19 9.10
C SER A 86 -11.31 0.71 9.26
N ILE A 87 -11.42 -0.07 8.18
CA ILE A 87 -11.04 -1.49 8.15
C ILE A 87 -9.58 -1.70 8.57
N SER A 88 -8.71 -0.74 8.30
CA SER A 88 -7.29 -0.76 8.65
C SER A 88 -6.97 -0.19 10.05
N SER A 89 -7.98 0.13 10.87
CA SER A 89 -7.76 0.65 12.23
C SER A 89 -7.17 -0.39 13.18
N ASN A 90 -7.47 -1.67 12.98
CA ASN A 90 -6.91 -2.77 13.77
C ASN A 90 -5.49 -3.10 13.29
N LYS A 91 -4.49 -2.57 13.99
CA LYS A 91 -3.06 -2.73 13.65
C LYS A 91 -2.61 -4.19 13.68
N LEU A 92 -3.09 -4.97 14.65
CA LEU A 92 -2.71 -6.38 14.77
C LEU A 92 -3.21 -7.17 13.55
N LYS A 93 -4.44 -6.95 13.13
CA LYS A 93 -5.01 -7.57 11.94
C LYS A 93 -4.25 -7.20 10.67
N THR A 94 -3.84 -5.93 10.52
CA THR A 94 -3.06 -5.48 9.35
C THR A 94 -1.66 -6.08 9.33
N MET A 95 -1.05 -6.32 10.49
CA MET A 95 0.24 -7.02 10.59
C MET A 95 0.13 -8.48 10.17
N LEU A 96 -0.91 -9.19 10.61
CA LEU A 96 -1.16 -10.57 10.22
C LEU A 96 -1.41 -10.68 8.70
N TRP A 97 -2.15 -9.75 8.12
CA TRP A 97 -2.34 -9.68 6.67
C TRP A 97 -1.03 -9.45 5.93
N GLN A 98 -0.18 -8.52 6.40
CA GLN A 98 1.14 -8.27 5.80
C GLN A 98 2.00 -9.54 5.80
N TRP A 99 2.05 -10.26 6.93
CA TRP A 99 2.78 -11.53 7.02
C TRP A 99 2.22 -12.57 6.06
N SER A 100 0.89 -12.73 6.04
CA SER A 100 0.21 -13.67 5.15
C SER A 100 0.50 -13.37 3.67
N ILE A 101 0.48 -12.10 3.27
CA ILE A 101 0.81 -11.70 1.90
C ILE A 101 2.24 -12.12 1.54
N LEU A 102 3.22 -11.83 2.40
CA LEU A 102 4.61 -12.18 2.12
C LEU A 102 4.83 -13.70 2.04
N ARG A 103 4.15 -14.48 2.89
CA ARG A 103 4.34 -15.93 2.97
C ARG A 103 3.46 -16.71 2.01
N ASN A 104 2.19 -16.37 1.90
CA ASN A 104 1.21 -17.18 1.19
C ASN A 104 0.97 -16.68 -0.24
N GLU A 105 0.87 -15.36 -0.44
CA GLU A 105 0.63 -14.79 -1.77
C GLU A 105 1.92 -14.67 -2.58
N GLU A 106 2.97 -14.11 -1.97
CA GLU A 106 4.26 -13.91 -2.64
C GLU A 106 5.20 -15.12 -2.52
N GLN A 107 4.85 -16.10 -1.66
CA GLN A 107 5.58 -17.35 -1.44
C GLN A 107 7.08 -17.13 -1.14
N LEU A 108 7.39 -16.01 -0.48
CA LEU A 108 8.78 -15.71 -0.13
C LEU A 108 9.32 -16.72 0.87
N PRO A 109 10.58 -17.16 0.74
CA PRO A 109 11.22 -17.96 1.77
C PRO A 109 11.25 -17.19 3.10
N ILE A 110 11.24 -17.92 4.22
CA ILE A 110 11.02 -17.34 5.54
C ILE A 110 11.98 -16.20 5.87
N TYR A 111 13.26 -16.32 5.51
CA TYR A 111 14.25 -15.27 5.77
C TYR A 111 13.96 -13.97 5.02
N LYS A 112 13.48 -14.03 3.76
CA LYS A 112 13.07 -12.84 3.00
C LYS A 112 11.78 -12.25 3.55
N ALA A 113 10.79 -13.10 3.85
CA ALA A 113 9.53 -12.64 4.44
C ALA A 113 9.78 -11.92 5.78
N THR A 114 10.62 -12.49 6.64
CA THR A 114 11.01 -11.86 7.92
C THR A 114 11.72 -10.52 7.70
N TYR A 115 12.65 -10.44 6.76
CA TYR A 115 13.32 -9.17 6.42
C TYR A 115 12.34 -8.06 6.04
N TYR A 116 11.42 -8.34 5.10
CA TYR A 116 10.42 -7.34 4.65
C TYR A 116 9.40 -7.04 5.75
N PHE A 117 9.04 -8.03 6.56
CA PHE A 117 8.12 -7.83 7.66
C PHE A 117 8.72 -6.93 8.76
N ILE A 118 9.98 -7.13 9.13
CA ILE A 118 10.68 -6.26 10.08
C ILE A 118 10.73 -4.83 9.54
N TYR A 119 11.06 -4.66 8.26
CA TYR A 119 11.07 -3.34 7.63
C TYR A 119 9.70 -2.65 7.70
N TYR A 120 8.63 -3.40 7.40
CA TYR A 120 7.26 -2.92 7.54
C TYR A 120 6.95 -2.47 8.97
N MET A 121 7.33 -3.27 9.96
CA MET A 121 7.13 -2.97 11.38
C MET A 121 7.84 -1.69 11.82
N VAL A 122 9.11 -1.54 11.45
CA VAL A 122 9.90 -0.33 11.76
C VAL A 122 9.26 0.91 11.13
N LYS A 123 8.79 0.80 9.89
CA LYS A 123 8.10 1.90 9.20
C LYS A 123 6.76 2.25 9.88
N ALA A 124 6.01 1.24 10.34
CA ALA A 124 4.76 1.46 11.07
C ALA A 124 5.00 2.16 12.41
N LEU A 125 6.05 1.78 13.15
CA LEU A 125 6.43 2.43 14.41
C LEU A 125 6.85 3.89 14.20
N LYS A 126 7.69 4.17 13.20
CA LYS A 126 8.08 5.56 12.85
C LYS A 126 6.87 6.46 12.54
N LYS A 127 5.81 5.89 11.95
CA LYS A 127 4.59 6.62 11.63
C LYS A 127 3.73 6.97 12.86
N ILE A 128 3.96 6.28 13.98
CA ILE A 128 3.26 6.52 15.26
C ILE A 128 3.99 7.59 16.08
N VAL A 129 5.31 7.68 15.96
CA VAL A 129 6.17 8.56 16.77
C VAL A 129 6.26 9.98 16.19
N ILE A 130 5.83 10.20 14.95
CA ILE A 130 5.82 11.50 14.27
C ILE A 130 4.38 12.00 14.09
#